data_efb29a7d1c020ca97ba8dd8cdbca05f2
#
_entry.id   efb29a7d1c020ca97ba8dd8cdbca05f2
#
_cell.length_a   1.000
_cell.length_b   1.000
_cell.length_c   1.000
_cell.angle_alpha   90.00
_cell.angle_beta   90.00
_cell.angle_gamma   90.00
#
_symmetry.space_group_name_H-M   'P 1'
#
loop_
_entity.id
_entity.type
_entity.pdbx_description
1 polymer ?
#
loop_
_entity_poly.entity_id
_entity_poly.type
_entity_poly.pdbx_seq_one_letter_code
_entity_poly.pdbx_strand_id
1 'polypeptide(L)'
;MNPYSIILAADLPDPDAVARLLEQVGPMVDGVKIGLATVLQAGLGFVKGIRDSAAGKPILLDLKIADIGHRGISGWEGTNAKIVRSLKDSGATHVTVHGFPGPVSLAEAAAAAHECGIQVLALPIMSHSCADLFFSQRLSRAELAAKAQAAAIDISTASLAEAAAIRDGIIALGEAIGVDGYIGPATDPTALAEIRTMTSKPIWCPGFGRQDRLGRDLETQFRDWARAVGTQSAAIVGSLIFGAPDPLAQAERIRETRDRVVASLASS
;
A
#
# COMPACT_ATOMS: atom_id res chain seq x y z
N MET A 1 4.26 -11.13 9.80
CA MET A 1 5.28 -10.20 9.24
C MET A 1 6.15 -9.65 10.36
N ASN A 2 7.39 -9.27 10.06
CA ASN A 2 8.23 -8.47 10.94
C ASN A 2 7.50 -7.15 11.28
N PRO A 3 7.51 -6.65 12.52
CA PRO A 3 6.87 -5.37 12.89
C PRO A 3 7.27 -4.18 11.98
N TYR A 4 8.48 -4.24 11.42
CA TYR A 4 9.03 -3.26 10.48
C TYR A 4 9.58 -3.98 9.24
N SER A 5 8.67 -4.41 8.36
CA SER A 5 9.00 -5.21 7.17
C SER A 5 9.65 -4.38 6.06
N ILE A 6 10.47 -5.04 5.23
CA ILE A 6 10.99 -4.50 3.98
C ILE A 6 10.33 -5.23 2.82
N ILE A 7 9.64 -4.50 1.96
CA ILE A 7 9.00 -5.01 0.75
C ILE A 7 9.79 -4.55 -0.47
N LEU A 8 10.28 -5.48 -1.26
CA LEU A 8 10.94 -5.16 -2.52
C LEU A 8 9.90 -4.66 -3.54
N ALA A 9 10.03 -3.43 -4.02
CA ALA A 9 9.29 -2.98 -5.19
C ALA A 9 10.04 -3.43 -6.46
N ALA A 10 9.63 -4.54 -7.06
CA ALA A 10 10.22 -5.08 -8.26
C ALA A 10 9.57 -4.46 -9.51
N ASP A 11 9.66 -3.14 -9.64
CA ASP A 11 9.05 -2.35 -10.73
C ASP A 11 9.97 -2.36 -11.98
N LEU A 12 10.31 -3.55 -12.47
CA LEU A 12 11.06 -3.75 -13.70
C LEU A 12 10.09 -4.18 -14.82
N PRO A 13 10.25 -3.66 -16.03
CA PRO A 13 9.35 -4.02 -17.13
C PRO A 13 9.56 -5.48 -17.61
N ASP A 14 10.79 -5.99 -17.54
CA ASP A 14 11.13 -7.36 -17.94
C ASP A 14 10.81 -8.36 -16.80
N PRO A 15 9.86 -9.31 -17.01
CA PRO A 15 9.52 -10.32 -16.02
C PRO A 15 10.70 -11.23 -15.62
N ASP A 16 11.57 -11.56 -16.55
CA ASP A 16 12.75 -12.38 -16.26
C ASP A 16 13.76 -11.65 -15.39
N ALA A 17 13.87 -10.32 -15.56
CA ALA A 17 14.68 -9.50 -14.68
C ALA A 17 14.07 -9.43 -13.26
N VAL A 18 12.74 -9.40 -13.13
CA VAL A 18 12.07 -9.49 -11.82
C VAL A 18 12.36 -10.85 -11.17
N ALA A 19 12.25 -11.96 -11.91
CA ALA A 19 12.52 -13.29 -11.38
C ALA A 19 13.97 -13.42 -10.88
N ARG A 20 14.95 -13.01 -11.70
CA ARG A 20 16.36 -12.99 -11.31
C ARG A 20 16.64 -12.13 -10.08
N LEU A 21 16.02 -10.96 -10.00
CA LEU A 21 16.16 -10.07 -8.84
C LEU A 21 15.61 -10.75 -7.58
N LEU A 22 14.46 -11.40 -7.68
CA LEU A 22 13.84 -12.11 -6.53
C LEU A 22 14.68 -13.31 -6.08
N GLU A 23 15.26 -14.06 -6.99
CA GLU A 23 16.20 -15.14 -6.65
C GLU A 23 17.41 -14.60 -5.88
N GLN A 24 17.92 -13.44 -6.30
CA GLN A 24 19.12 -12.84 -5.70
C GLN A 24 18.85 -12.21 -4.33
N VAL A 25 17.79 -11.40 -4.20
CA VAL A 25 17.54 -10.58 -3.00
C VAL A 25 16.38 -11.08 -2.13
N GLY A 26 15.62 -12.05 -2.60
CA GLY A 26 14.46 -12.59 -1.91
C GLY A 26 14.71 -12.93 -0.44
N PRO A 27 15.84 -13.59 -0.05
CA PRO A 27 16.14 -13.87 1.36
C PRO A 27 16.28 -12.64 2.25
N MET A 28 16.61 -11.46 1.67
CA MET A 28 16.89 -10.22 2.41
C MET A 28 15.65 -9.35 2.65
N VAL A 29 14.54 -9.65 1.98
CA VAL A 29 13.29 -8.87 2.06
C VAL A 29 12.16 -9.70 2.67
N ASP A 30 11.16 -9.02 3.23
CA ASP A 30 10.03 -9.64 3.93
C ASP A 30 8.82 -9.84 3.01
N GLY A 31 8.85 -9.33 1.79
CA GLY A 31 7.80 -9.47 0.78
C GLY A 31 8.17 -8.80 -0.54
N VAL A 32 7.29 -8.88 -1.52
CA VAL A 32 7.49 -8.29 -2.84
C VAL A 32 6.25 -7.51 -3.29
N LYS A 33 6.47 -6.40 -3.97
CA LYS A 33 5.45 -5.61 -4.68
C LYS A 33 5.70 -5.71 -6.18
N ILE A 34 4.67 -6.13 -6.93
CA ILE A 34 4.67 -6.18 -8.39
C ILE A 34 3.78 -5.05 -8.89
N GLY A 35 4.34 -4.15 -9.70
CA GLY A 35 3.62 -3.02 -10.26
C GLY A 35 2.73 -3.39 -11.44
N LEU A 36 1.76 -2.51 -11.74
CA LEU A 36 0.80 -2.69 -12.83
C LEU A 36 1.49 -2.92 -14.20
N ALA A 37 2.59 -2.20 -14.48
CA ALA A 37 3.31 -2.34 -15.75
C ALA A 37 3.83 -3.77 -15.96
N THR A 38 4.41 -4.38 -14.94
CA THR A 38 4.89 -5.77 -14.99
C THR A 38 3.72 -6.75 -15.18
N VAL A 39 2.60 -6.53 -14.45
CA VAL A 39 1.41 -7.39 -14.58
C VAL A 39 0.81 -7.30 -15.97
N LEU A 40 0.74 -6.11 -16.57
CA LEU A 40 0.23 -5.93 -17.94
C LEU A 40 1.12 -6.61 -18.99
N GLN A 41 2.42 -6.62 -18.78
CA GLN A 41 3.36 -7.25 -19.71
C GLN A 41 3.44 -8.77 -19.55
N ALA A 42 3.50 -9.26 -18.31
CA ALA A 42 3.74 -10.67 -18.00
C ALA A 42 2.48 -11.49 -17.74
N GLY A 43 1.37 -10.82 -17.42
CA GLY A 43 0.13 -11.46 -17.00
C GLY A 43 0.18 -12.03 -15.58
N LEU A 44 -0.97 -12.49 -15.08
CA LEU A 44 -1.09 -13.05 -13.73
C LEU A 44 -0.40 -14.41 -13.57
N GLY A 45 -0.17 -15.12 -14.67
CA GLY A 45 0.61 -16.38 -14.66
C GLY A 45 2.03 -16.19 -14.13
N PHE A 46 2.65 -15.05 -14.43
CA PHE A 46 3.96 -14.69 -13.89
C PHE A 46 3.90 -14.52 -12.36
N VAL A 47 2.89 -13.85 -11.82
CA VAL A 47 2.70 -13.66 -10.37
C VAL A 47 2.61 -15.02 -9.66
N LYS A 48 1.87 -15.95 -10.25
CA LYS A 48 1.78 -17.33 -9.75
C LYS A 48 3.13 -18.03 -9.78
N GLY A 49 3.90 -17.85 -10.84
CA GLY A 49 5.25 -18.46 -11.00
C GLY A 49 6.26 -17.98 -9.96
N ILE A 50 6.21 -16.73 -9.54
CA ILE A 50 7.13 -16.18 -8.53
C ILE A 50 6.71 -16.49 -7.09
N ARG A 51 5.53 -17.06 -6.85
CA ARG A 51 5.05 -17.37 -5.50
C ARG A 51 5.97 -18.32 -4.74
N ASP A 52 6.50 -19.32 -5.43
CA ASP A 52 7.42 -20.28 -4.83
C ASP A 52 8.75 -19.61 -4.48
N SER A 53 9.27 -18.74 -5.36
CA SER A 53 10.46 -17.93 -5.10
C SER A 53 10.25 -16.93 -3.96
N ALA A 54 9.01 -16.47 -3.75
CA ALA A 54 8.64 -15.64 -2.61
C ALA A 54 8.56 -16.42 -1.28
N ALA A 55 8.68 -17.77 -1.30
CA ALA A 55 8.76 -18.62 -0.11
C ALA A 55 7.66 -18.34 0.94
N GLY A 56 6.42 -18.13 0.49
CA GLY A 56 5.28 -17.82 1.37
C GLY A 56 5.21 -16.37 1.87
N LYS A 57 6.14 -15.52 1.46
CA LYS A 57 6.12 -14.09 1.80
C LYS A 57 4.96 -13.35 1.11
N PRO A 58 4.52 -12.20 1.64
CA PRO A 58 3.51 -11.37 1.01
C PRO A 58 3.88 -10.96 -0.42
N ILE A 59 2.89 -11.08 -1.32
CA ILE A 59 2.96 -10.55 -2.69
C ILE A 59 1.89 -9.48 -2.82
N LEU A 60 2.31 -8.21 -2.95
CA LEU A 60 1.44 -7.07 -3.19
C LEU A 60 1.34 -6.79 -4.68
N LEU A 61 0.15 -6.87 -5.25
CA LEU A 61 -0.14 -6.32 -6.57
C LEU A 61 -0.49 -4.83 -6.45
N ASP A 62 0.43 -3.98 -6.89
CA ASP A 62 0.27 -2.53 -6.83
C ASP A 62 -0.46 -2.01 -8.08
N LEU A 63 -1.75 -2.35 -8.18
CA LEU A 63 -2.62 -2.05 -9.33
C LEU A 63 -3.31 -0.70 -9.21
N LYS A 64 -3.44 -0.16 -8.00
CA LYS A 64 -4.13 1.11 -7.72
C LYS A 64 -5.53 1.15 -8.35
N ILE A 65 -6.32 0.08 -8.13
CA ILE A 65 -7.64 -0.10 -8.73
C ILE A 65 -8.53 1.09 -8.37
N ALA A 66 -9.15 1.69 -9.40
CA ALA A 66 -9.90 2.94 -9.26
C ALA A 66 -11.09 3.01 -10.24
N ASP A 67 -11.74 1.89 -10.50
CA ASP A 67 -12.84 1.79 -11.44
C ASP A 67 -14.21 1.92 -10.73
N ILE A 68 -15.29 1.80 -11.48
CA ILE A 68 -16.65 1.89 -10.95
C ILE A 68 -17.00 0.68 -10.09
N GLY A 69 -17.70 0.96 -8.98
CA GLY A 69 -18.35 -0.04 -8.15
C GLY A 69 -19.87 -0.01 -8.33
N HIS A 70 -20.50 -1.17 -8.19
CA HIS A 70 -21.95 -1.33 -8.16
C HIS A 70 -22.37 -2.07 -6.91
N ARG A 71 -22.87 -1.36 -5.91
CA ARG A 71 -23.37 -1.98 -4.70
C ARG A 71 -24.89 -1.89 -4.63
N GLY A 72 -25.54 -3.03 -4.41
CA GLY A 72 -26.98 -3.08 -4.18
C GLY A 72 -27.86 -3.14 -5.44
N ILE A 73 -27.29 -3.24 -6.63
CA ILE A 73 -28.06 -3.53 -7.85
C ILE A 73 -28.02 -5.05 -8.06
N SER A 74 -29.13 -5.71 -7.83
CA SER A 74 -29.26 -7.16 -7.99
C SER A 74 -28.84 -7.62 -9.39
N GLY A 75 -27.94 -8.59 -9.46
CA GLY A 75 -27.47 -9.19 -10.72
C GLY A 75 -26.37 -8.40 -11.44
N TRP A 76 -25.89 -7.29 -10.88
CA TRP A 76 -24.79 -6.49 -11.46
C TRP A 76 -23.58 -6.48 -10.54
N GLU A 77 -22.44 -6.80 -11.12
CA GLU A 77 -21.13 -6.68 -10.49
C GLU A 77 -20.35 -5.54 -11.14
N GLY A 78 -19.78 -4.66 -10.34
CA GLY A 78 -18.97 -3.54 -10.82
C GLY A 78 -17.63 -4.00 -11.38
N THR A 79 -16.97 -3.10 -12.08
CA THR A 79 -15.67 -3.38 -12.71
C THR A 79 -14.60 -3.68 -11.67
N ASN A 80 -14.63 -3.01 -10.51
CA ASN A 80 -13.67 -3.27 -9.44
C ASN A 80 -13.73 -4.72 -8.94
N ALA A 81 -14.93 -5.26 -8.71
CA ALA A 81 -15.08 -6.65 -8.29
C ALA A 81 -14.55 -7.62 -9.35
N LYS A 82 -14.85 -7.37 -10.63
CA LYS A 82 -14.33 -8.19 -11.76
C LYS A 82 -12.80 -8.18 -11.81
N ILE A 83 -12.17 -6.99 -11.67
CA ILE A 83 -10.72 -6.86 -11.64
C ILE A 83 -10.15 -7.66 -10.47
N VAL A 84 -10.70 -7.47 -9.27
CA VAL A 84 -10.21 -8.16 -8.06
C VAL A 84 -10.40 -9.67 -8.16
N ARG A 85 -11.56 -10.16 -8.65
CA ARG A 85 -11.80 -11.60 -8.83
C ARG A 85 -10.86 -12.24 -9.86
N SER A 86 -10.38 -11.46 -10.85
CA SER A 86 -9.37 -11.97 -11.79
C SER A 86 -8.02 -12.26 -11.12
N LEU A 87 -7.78 -11.70 -9.92
CA LEU A 87 -6.57 -11.95 -9.15
C LEU A 87 -6.64 -13.26 -8.34
N LYS A 88 -7.82 -13.88 -8.25
CA LYS A 88 -7.98 -15.16 -7.56
C LYS A 88 -7.00 -16.18 -8.14
N ASP A 89 -6.38 -16.95 -7.27
CA ASP A 89 -5.40 -17.99 -7.62
C ASP A 89 -4.12 -17.49 -8.32
N SER A 90 -3.90 -16.17 -8.42
CA SER A 90 -2.66 -15.59 -8.92
C SER A 90 -1.48 -15.75 -7.96
N GLY A 91 -1.75 -16.05 -6.70
CA GLY A 91 -0.75 -16.06 -5.64
C GLY A 91 -0.57 -14.73 -4.92
N ALA A 92 -1.23 -13.66 -5.37
CA ALA A 92 -1.25 -12.38 -4.67
C ALA A 92 -1.87 -12.53 -3.27
N THR A 93 -1.29 -11.86 -2.30
CA THR A 93 -1.79 -11.78 -0.92
C THR A 93 -2.41 -10.43 -0.61
N HIS A 94 -2.00 -9.39 -1.33
CA HIS A 94 -2.46 -8.01 -1.15
C HIS A 94 -2.69 -7.33 -2.49
N VAL A 95 -3.59 -6.37 -2.52
CA VAL A 95 -3.83 -5.49 -3.68
C VAL A 95 -4.02 -4.04 -3.23
N THR A 96 -3.56 -3.09 -4.04
CA THR A 96 -3.81 -1.66 -3.78
C THR A 96 -5.09 -1.20 -4.47
N VAL A 97 -5.91 -0.46 -3.73
CA VAL A 97 -7.18 0.11 -4.20
C VAL A 97 -7.22 1.59 -3.84
N HIS A 98 -7.57 2.46 -4.78
CA HIS A 98 -7.80 3.88 -4.51
C HIS A 98 -9.12 4.12 -3.79
N GLY A 99 -9.10 5.02 -2.80
CA GLY A 99 -10.32 5.46 -2.11
C GLY A 99 -11.03 6.64 -2.79
N PHE A 100 -10.35 7.39 -3.68
CA PHE A 100 -10.92 8.60 -4.29
C PHE A 100 -12.15 8.37 -5.17
N PRO A 101 -12.39 7.20 -5.81
CA PRO A 101 -13.65 6.99 -6.54
C PRO A 101 -14.88 6.93 -5.64
N GLY A 102 -14.66 6.87 -4.32
CA GLY A 102 -15.72 6.96 -3.34
C GLY A 102 -16.11 5.63 -2.68
N PRO A 103 -17.08 5.67 -1.75
CA PRO A 103 -17.39 4.56 -0.85
C PRO A 103 -17.86 3.29 -1.56
N VAL A 104 -18.66 3.41 -2.61
CA VAL A 104 -19.19 2.23 -3.35
C VAL A 104 -18.06 1.46 -4.02
N SER A 105 -17.15 2.18 -4.69
CA SER A 105 -16.00 1.59 -5.39
C SER A 105 -15.06 0.86 -4.43
N LEU A 106 -14.69 1.52 -3.32
CA LEU A 106 -13.80 0.93 -2.32
C LEU A 106 -14.43 -0.28 -1.63
N ALA A 107 -15.70 -0.18 -1.23
CA ALA A 107 -16.40 -1.26 -0.53
C ALA A 107 -16.57 -2.51 -1.41
N GLU A 108 -16.89 -2.35 -2.68
CA GLU A 108 -17.03 -3.46 -3.61
C GLU A 108 -15.69 -4.16 -3.85
N ALA A 109 -14.62 -3.37 -4.07
CA ALA A 109 -13.28 -3.93 -4.24
C ALA A 109 -12.83 -4.71 -3.00
N ALA A 110 -13.07 -4.15 -1.80
CA ALA A 110 -12.70 -4.81 -0.54
C ALA A 110 -13.48 -6.12 -0.34
N ALA A 111 -14.79 -6.11 -0.56
CA ALA A 111 -15.62 -7.31 -0.44
C ALA A 111 -15.15 -8.42 -1.39
N ALA A 112 -14.92 -8.09 -2.67
CA ALA A 112 -14.44 -9.05 -3.67
C ALA A 112 -13.04 -9.60 -3.33
N ALA A 113 -12.15 -8.75 -2.78
CA ALA A 113 -10.81 -9.16 -2.37
C ALA A 113 -10.87 -10.15 -1.20
N HIS A 114 -11.66 -9.86 -0.18
CA HIS A 114 -11.84 -10.75 0.97
C HIS A 114 -12.43 -12.10 0.58
N GLU A 115 -13.41 -12.14 -0.34
CA GLU A 115 -13.94 -13.39 -0.90
C GLU A 115 -12.86 -14.22 -1.64
N CYS A 116 -11.84 -13.55 -2.20
CA CYS A 116 -10.71 -14.20 -2.85
C CYS A 116 -9.55 -14.51 -1.90
N GLY A 117 -9.64 -14.17 -0.60
CA GLY A 117 -8.57 -14.32 0.37
C GLY A 117 -7.42 -13.34 0.17
N ILE A 118 -7.69 -12.19 -0.46
CA ILE A 118 -6.71 -11.12 -0.75
C ILE A 118 -6.98 -9.93 0.17
N GLN A 119 -5.92 -9.39 0.80
CA GLN A 119 -6.00 -8.22 1.65
C GLN A 119 -5.95 -6.93 0.82
N VAL A 120 -6.68 -5.91 1.27
CA VAL A 120 -6.75 -4.61 0.59
C VAL A 120 -5.92 -3.56 1.32
N LEU A 121 -4.98 -2.95 0.61
CA LEU A 121 -4.31 -1.73 1.04
C LEU A 121 -4.94 -0.54 0.32
N ALA A 122 -5.70 0.27 1.05
CA ALA A 122 -6.30 1.47 0.49
C ALA A 122 -5.26 2.59 0.31
N LEU A 123 -5.39 3.36 -0.77
CA LEU A 123 -4.56 4.54 -1.02
C LEU A 123 -5.31 5.82 -0.65
N PRO A 124 -5.02 6.42 0.51
CA PRO A 124 -5.60 7.71 0.88
C PRO A 124 -4.86 8.88 0.23
N ILE A 125 -3.57 8.69 -0.13
CA ILE A 125 -2.72 9.70 -0.76
C ILE A 125 -1.62 9.01 -1.58
N MET A 126 -1.08 9.71 -2.57
CA MET A 126 0.05 9.27 -3.38
C MET A 126 1.38 9.89 -2.89
N SER A 127 2.52 9.25 -3.17
CA SER A 127 3.85 9.67 -2.70
C SER A 127 4.60 10.61 -3.65
N HIS A 128 4.05 10.90 -4.86
CA HIS A 128 4.71 11.77 -5.84
C HIS A 128 4.44 13.26 -5.60
N SER A 129 5.18 14.15 -6.31
CA SER A 129 5.00 15.60 -6.23
C SER A 129 3.60 16.02 -6.67
N CYS A 130 3.04 17.04 -6.02
CA CYS A 130 1.72 17.59 -6.30
C CYS A 130 0.57 16.59 -6.10
N ALA A 131 0.81 15.43 -5.49
CA ALA A 131 -0.27 14.50 -5.14
C ALA A 131 -1.27 15.12 -4.14
N ASP A 132 -0.78 16.04 -3.32
CA ASP A 132 -1.57 16.79 -2.36
C ASP A 132 -2.63 17.69 -2.99
N LEU A 133 -2.47 18.08 -4.26
CA LEU A 133 -3.37 19.01 -4.96
C LEU A 133 -4.85 18.61 -4.82
N PHE A 134 -5.17 17.34 -4.90
CA PHE A 134 -6.53 16.83 -4.74
C PHE A 134 -6.78 16.24 -3.36
N PHE A 135 -5.82 15.53 -2.79
CA PHE A 135 -6.00 14.82 -1.52
C PHE A 135 -6.00 15.74 -0.30
N SER A 136 -5.45 16.96 -0.40
CA SER A 136 -5.54 17.99 0.62
C SER A 136 -6.82 18.84 0.54
N GLN A 137 -7.60 18.72 -0.54
CA GLN A 137 -8.90 19.39 -0.63
C GLN A 137 -9.80 18.94 0.52
N ARG A 138 -10.60 19.88 1.03
CA ARG A 138 -11.47 19.61 2.16
C ARG A 138 -12.88 19.26 1.67
N LEU A 139 -13.48 18.27 2.33
CA LEU A 139 -14.90 17.94 2.18
C LEU A 139 -15.59 18.05 3.54
N SER A 140 -16.87 18.38 3.52
CA SER A 140 -17.63 18.44 4.75
C SER A 140 -17.93 17.03 5.28
N ARG A 141 -17.92 16.87 6.60
CA ARG A 141 -18.30 15.62 7.26
C ARG A 141 -19.72 15.21 6.88
N ALA A 142 -20.65 16.17 6.75
CA ALA A 142 -22.04 15.90 6.39
C ALA A 142 -22.15 15.31 4.97
N GLU A 143 -21.42 15.86 3.99
CA GLU A 143 -21.40 15.33 2.63
C GLU A 143 -20.81 13.91 2.58
N LEU A 144 -19.69 13.69 3.28
CA LEU A 144 -19.08 12.36 3.35
C LEU A 144 -20.05 11.35 4.00
N ALA A 145 -20.69 11.73 5.11
CA ALA A 145 -21.65 10.87 5.80
C ALA A 145 -22.85 10.52 4.92
N ALA A 146 -23.42 11.49 4.18
CA ALA A 146 -24.52 11.26 3.27
C ALA A 146 -24.14 10.28 2.14
N LYS A 147 -22.94 10.41 1.58
CA LYS A 147 -22.44 9.51 0.53
C LYS A 147 -22.13 8.10 1.07
N ALA A 148 -21.57 8.02 2.27
CA ALA A 148 -21.32 6.74 2.94
C ALA A 148 -22.63 6.01 3.25
N GLN A 149 -23.64 6.73 3.80
CA GLN A 149 -24.96 6.19 4.07
C GLN A 149 -25.66 5.67 2.81
N ALA A 150 -25.58 6.40 1.69
CA ALA A 150 -26.12 5.96 0.40
C ALA A 150 -25.46 4.66 -0.09
N ALA A 151 -24.24 4.38 0.33
CA ALA A 151 -23.50 3.15 0.07
C ALA A 151 -23.70 2.09 1.17
N ALA A 152 -24.59 2.30 2.14
CA ALA A 152 -24.80 1.47 3.32
C ALA A 152 -23.51 1.28 4.16
N ILE A 153 -22.70 2.33 4.28
CA ILE A 153 -21.49 2.39 5.09
C ILE A 153 -21.72 3.36 6.25
N ASP A 154 -21.54 2.88 7.48
CA ASP A 154 -21.65 3.70 8.67
C ASP A 154 -20.27 4.28 9.06
N ILE A 155 -20.16 5.61 9.02
CA ILE A 155 -18.98 6.36 9.49
C ILE A 155 -19.25 7.19 10.73
N SER A 156 -20.35 6.92 11.44
CA SER A 156 -20.76 7.70 12.64
C SER A 156 -19.69 7.72 13.73
N THR A 157 -18.91 6.65 13.86
CA THR A 157 -17.83 6.51 14.84
C THR A 157 -16.49 7.09 14.36
N ALA A 158 -16.39 7.52 13.09
CA ALA A 158 -15.14 8.04 12.55
C ALA A 158 -14.75 9.38 13.22
N SER A 159 -13.49 9.45 13.64
CA SER A 159 -12.91 10.69 14.19
C SER A 159 -12.53 11.64 13.04
N LEU A 160 -13.50 12.37 12.53
CA LEU A 160 -13.34 13.36 11.47
C LEU A 160 -13.69 14.75 11.96
N ALA A 161 -12.87 15.74 11.57
CA ALA A 161 -13.21 17.15 11.70
C ALA A 161 -14.44 17.50 10.84
N GLU A 162 -15.11 18.61 11.16
CA GLU A 162 -16.27 19.10 10.40
C GLU A 162 -15.95 19.34 8.92
N ALA A 163 -14.72 19.79 8.64
CA ALA A 163 -14.15 19.82 7.29
C ALA A 163 -12.80 19.10 7.31
N ALA A 164 -12.75 17.91 6.74
CA ALA A 164 -11.58 17.05 6.69
C ALA A 164 -10.93 17.04 5.29
N ALA A 165 -9.64 16.75 5.21
CA ALA A 165 -9.00 16.49 3.93
C ALA A 165 -9.60 15.22 3.29
N ILE A 166 -9.60 15.14 1.96
CA ILE A 166 -10.05 13.95 1.22
C ILE A 166 -9.29 12.70 1.71
N ARG A 167 -7.99 12.82 1.97
CA ARG A 167 -7.17 11.77 2.58
C ARG A 167 -7.82 11.19 3.83
N ASP A 168 -8.23 12.05 4.73
CA ASP A 168 -8.79 11.65 6.04
C ASP A 168 -10.18 11.01 5.87
N GLY A 169 -10.96 11.51 4.93
CA GLY A 169 -12.23 10.90 4.52
C GLY A 169 -12.07 9.51 3.96
N ILE A 170 -11.03 9.27 3.14
CA ILE A 170 -10.72 7.93 2.61
C ILE A 170 -10.32 6.96 3.73
N ILE A 171 -9.54 7.42 4.72
CA ILE A 171 -9.18 6.58 5.88
C ILE A 171 -10.43 6.22 6.68
N ALA A 172 -11.29 7.19 6.99
CA ALA A 172 -12.54 6.93 7.71
C ALA A 172 -13.46 5.94 6.99
N LEU A 173 -13.58 6.04 5.67
CA LEU A 173 -14.29 5.06 4.85
C LEU A 173 -13.61 3.68 4.90
N GLY A 174 -12.29 3.64 4.79
CA GLY A 174 -11.52 2.40 4.84
C GLY A 174 -11.68 1.66 6.17
N GLU A 175 -11.69 2.38 7.30
CA GLU A 175 -11.96 1.81 8.63
C GLU A 175 -13.37 1.21 8.70
N ALA A 176 -14.39 1.94 8.24
CA ALA A 176 -15.77 1.50 8.25
C ALA A 176 -16.05 0.31 7.29
N ILE A 177 -15.37 0.27 6.15
CA ILE A 177 -15.45 -0.80 5.16
C ILE A 177 -14.69 -2.05 5.62
N GLY A 178 -13.65 -1.88 6.43
CA GLY A 178 -12.82 -2.96 6.93
C GLY A 178 -11.66 -3.31 5.97
N VAL A 179 -11.04 -2.32 5.29
CA VAL A 179 -9.78 -2.58 4.55
C VAL A 179 -8.68 -3.07 5.48
N ASP A 180 -7.70 -3.77 4.98
CA ASP A 180 -6.70 -4.46 5.79
C ASP A 180 -5.49 -3.57 6.15
N GLY A 181 -5.33 -2.47 5.46
CA GLY A 181 -4.27 -1.50 5.71
C GLY A 181 -4.26 -0.35 4.71
N TYR A 182 -3.21 0.45 4.76
CA TYR A 182 -3.09 1.65 3.95
C TYR A 182 -1.71 1.78 3.30
N ILE A 183 -1.67 2.52 2.20
CA ILE A 183 -0.42 3.03 1.64
C ILE A 183 -0.20 4.45 2.19
N GLY A 184 1.00 4.71 2.73
CA GLY A 184 1.36 6.02 3.27
C GLY A 184 2.72 6.52 2.75
N PRO A 185 2.92 7.85 2.55
CA PRO A 185 4.12 8.39 1.91
C PRO A 185 5.30 8.49 2.88
N ALA A 186 6.33 7.64 2.75
CA ALA A 186 7.58 7.78 3.52
C ALA A 186 8.33 9.09 3.20
N THR A 187 8.00 9.72 2.07
CA THR A 187 8.54 11.03 1.64
C THR A 187 8.02 12.20 2.47
N ASP A 188 6.91 12.00 3.21
CA ASP A 188 6.29 13.00 4.09
C ASP A 188 5.98 12.39 5.46
N PRO A 189 6.94 12.45 6.41
CA PRO A 189 6.76 11.92 7.76
C PRO A 189 5.62 12.57 8.54
N THR A 190 5.31 13.83 8.26
CA THR A 190 4.23 14.56 8.93
C THR A 190 2.87 13.98 8.50
N ALA A 191 2.63 13.90 7.19
CA ALA A 191 1.41 13.28 6.67
C ALA A 191 1.28 11.81 7.13
N LEU A 192 2.40 11.10 7.22
CA LEU A 192 2.44 9.72 7.67
C LEU A 192 2.06 9.57 9.16
N ALA A 193 2.54 10.47 10.02
CA ALA A 193 2.15 10.52 11.42
C ALA A 193 0.67 10.85 11.60
N GLU A 194 0.14 11.80 10.82
CA GLU A 194 -1.29 12.12 10.79
C GLU A 194 -2.15 10.91 10.40
N ILE A 195 -1.77 10.18 9.33
CA ILE A 195 -2.44 8.93 8.93
C ILE A 195 -2.44 7.93 10.11
N ARG A 196 -1.31 7.77 10.81
CA ARG A 196 -1.20 6.86 11.95
C ARG A 196 -2.16 7.21 13.09
N THR A 197 -2.48 8.48 13.31
CA THR A 197 -3.46 8.87 14.34
C THR A 197 -4.88 8.41 14.03
N MET A 198 -5.19 8.11 12.77
CA MET A 198 -6.52 7.74 12.30
C MET A 198 -6.74 6.24 12.16
N THR A 199 -5.68 5.43 12.20
CA THR A 199 -5.77 3.98 12.03
C THR A 199 -4.72 3.23 12.86
N SER A 200 -5.09 2.07 13.37
CA SER A 200 -4.16 1.10 13.97
C SER A 200 -3.71 0.02 12.98
N LYS A 201 -4.27 0.00 11.77
CA LYS A 201 -3.97 -1.00 10.74
C LYS A 201 -2.57 -0.83 10.16
N PRO A 202 -2.03 -1.86 9.47
CA PRO A 202 -0.73 -1.77 8.79
C PRO A 202 -0.66 -0.61 7.80
N ILE A 203 0.49 0.09 7.78
CA ILE A 203 0.78 1.13 6.78
C ILE A 203 2.01 0.72 5.99
N TRP A 204 1.85 0.54 4.69
CA TRP A 204 2.94 0.20 3.78
C TRP A 204 3.42 1.46 3.06
N CYS A 205 4.70 1.76 3.18
CA CYS A 205 5.23 3.08 2.87
C CYS A 205 6.23 3.06 1.71
N PRO A 206 5.83 3.48 0.49
CA PRO A 206 6.77 3.80 -0.58
C PRO A 206 7.44 5.16 -0.33
N GLY A 207 8.59 5.38 -1.00
CA GLY A 207 9.23 6.68 -1.01
C GLY A 207 10.66 6.71 -0.47
N PHE A 208 11.26 5.55 -0.20
CA PHE A 208 12.65 5.46 0.25
C PHE A 208 13.65 5.68 -0.90
N GLY A 209 14.78 6.30 -0.55
CA GLY A 209 15.90 6.52 -1.45
C GLY A 209 15.67 7.68 -2.42
N ARG A 210 15.75 7.43 -3.73
CA ARG A 210 15.69 8.46 -4.78
C ARG A 210 14.38 9.28 -4.80
N GLN A 211 13.32 8.77 -4.19
CA GLN A 211 12.05 9.48 -4.07
C GLN A 211 12.03 10.47 -2.90
N ASP A 212 12.99 10.39 -1.99
CA ASP A 212 13.08 11.34 -0.89
C ASP A 212 13.47 12.73 -1.40
N ARG A 213 12.59 13.70 -1.12
CA ARG A 213 12.78 15.10 -1.58
C ARG A 213 13.46 15.98 -0.57
N LEU A 214 13.57 15.48 0.66
CA LEU A 214 14.20 16.22 1.76
C LEU A 214 15.71 16.01 1.78
N GLY A 215 16.26 15.17 0.89
CA GLY A 215 17.69 14.87 0.82
C GLY A 215 18.22 14.11 2.03
N ARG A 216 17.34 13.40 2.76
CA ARG A 216 17.72 12.64 3.95
C ARG A 216 18.50 11.39 3.55
N ASP A 217 19.50 11.04 4.36
CA ASP A 217 20.13 9.73 4.24
C ASP A 217 19.15 8.59 4.61
N LEU A 218 19.51 7.36 4.27
CA LEU A 218 18.64 6.20 4.45
C LEU A 218 18.33 5.93 5.95
N GLU A 219 19.28 6.16 6.84
CA GLU A 219 19.09 5.96 8.28
C GLU A 219 18.08 6.95 8.84
N THR A 220 18.18 8.22 8.44
CA THR A 220 17.20 9.25 8.81
C THR A 220 15.81 8.93 8.25
N GLN A 221 15.72 8.47 6.98
CA GLN A 221 14.45 8.06 6.40
C GLN A 221 13.79 6.92 7.19
N PHE A 222 14.55 5.89 7.58
CA PHE A 222 14.03 4.79 8.40
C PHE A 222 13.65 5.25 9.81
N ARG A 223 14.41 6.16 10.40
CA ARG A 223 14.10 6.69 11.74
C ARG A 223 12.81 7.50 11.74
N ASP A 224 12.64 8.41 10.79
CA ASP A 224 11.44 9.24 10.65
C ASP A 224 10.22 8.36 10.36
N TRP A 225 10.34 7.39 9.44
CA TRP A 225 9.30 6.43 9.14
C TRP A 225 8.89 5.60 10.36
N ALA A 226 9.85 4.97 11.06
CA ALA A 226 9.56 4.11 12.20
C ALA A 226 8.91 4.88 13.36
N ARG A 227 9.31 6.15 13.58
CA ARG A 227 8.67 7.04 14.56
C ARG A 227 7.24 7.41 14.15
N ALA A 228 7.02 7.69 12.88
CA ALA A 228 5.72 8.13 12.38
C ALA A 228 4.69 7.00 12.40
N VAL A 229 5.06 5.77 12.00
CA VAL A 229 4.08 4.69 11.82
C VAL A 229 4.03 3.69 12.98
N GLY A 230 5.06 3.62 13.82
CA GLY A 230 5.16 2.58 14.85
C GLY A 230 5.29 1.17 14.25
N THR A 231 4.93 0.16 15.02
CA THR A 231 4.94 -1.25 14.61
C THR A 231 3.84 -1.58 13.59
N GLN A 232 3.92 -2.76 12.97
CA GLN A 232 3.01 -3.25 11.92
C GLN A 232 3.04 -2.41 10.64
N SER A 233 4.24 -2.03 10.22
CA SER A 233 4.45 -1.23 9.01
C SER A 233 5.46 -1.87 8.08
N ALA A 234 5.44 -1.46 6.81
CA ALA A 234 6.36 -1.97 5.80
C ALA A 234 6.96 -0.82 4.97
N ALA A 235 8.29 -0.82 4.86
CA ALA A 235 9.00 0.04 3.93
C ALA A 235 9.03 -0.60 2.55
N ILE A 236 8.47 0.07 1.54
CA ILE A 236 8.51 -0.37 0.15
C ILE A 236 9.73 0.27 -0.52
N VAL A 237 10.72 -0.55 -0.87
CA VAL A 237 12.01 -0.10 -1.41
C VAL A 237 12.22 -0.72 -2.79
N GLY A 238 12.48 0.10 -3.80
CA GLY A 238 12.61 -0.33 -5.20
C GLY A 238 13.98 0.01 -5.79
N SER A 239 14.08 1.15 -6.46
CA SER A 239 15.25 1.55 -7.25
C SER A 239 16.57 1.64 -6.48
N LEU A 240 16.54 1.76 -5.16
CA LEU A 240 17.73 1.63 -4.33
C LEU A 240 18.34 0.24 -4.41
N ILE A 241 17.51 -0.80 -4.56
CA ILE A 241 17.95 -2.20 -4.64
C ILE A 241 18.27 -2.54 -6.08
N PHE A 242 17.28 -2.55 -6.96
CA PHE A 242 17.47 -3.02 -8.34
C PHE A 242 18.33 -2.09 -9.21
N GLY A 243 18.54 -0.86 -8.81
CA GLY A 243 19.45 0.10 -9.49
C GLY A 243 20.86 0.15 -8.91
N ALA A 244 21.18 -0.69 -7.93
CA ALA A 244 22.53 -0.80 -7.38
C ALA A 244 23.41 -1.70 -8.24
N PRO A 245 24.73 -1.46 -8.29
CA PRO A 245 25.68 -2.37 -8.96
C PRO A 245 25.66 -3.79 -8.40
N ASP A 246 25.43 -3.93 -7.10
CA ASP A 246 25.20 -5.18 -6.39
C ASP A 246 23.89 -5.10 -5.60
N PRO A 247 22.78 -5.60 -6.15
CA PRO A 247 21.49 -5.56 -5.48
C PRO A 247 21.44 -6.35 -4.16
N LEU A 248 22.19 -7.45 -4.03
CA LEU A 248 22.21 -8.25 -2.80
C LEU A 248 22.88 -7.48 -1.66
N ALA A 249 24.10 -7.00 -1.87
CA ALA A 249 24.83 -6.22 -0.87
C ALA A 249 24.03 -4.96 -0.48
N GLN A 250 23.31 -4.36 -1.42
CA GLN A 250 22.46 -3.21 -1.13
C GLN A 250 21.23 -3.58 -0.29
N ALA A 251 20.59 -4.71 -0.57
CA ALA A 251 19.47 -5.22 0.22
C ALA A 251 19.89 -5.55 1.67
N GLU A 252 21.06 -6.17 1.83
CA GLU A 252 21.67 -6.44 3.14
C GLU A 252 21.90 -5.13 3.92
N ARG A 253 22.52 -4.15 3.29
CA ARG A 253 22.76 -2.83 3.90
C ARG A 253 21.46 -2.14 4.32
N ILE A 254 20.42 -2.20 3.52
CA ILE A 254 19.10 -1.64 3.82
C ILE A 254 18.51 -2.33 5.05
N ARG A 255 18.58 -3.66 5.10
CA ARG A 255 18.10 -4.45 6.23
C ARG A 255 18.85 -4.12 7.53
N GLU A 256 20.18 -4.09 7.47
CA GLU A 256 21.01 -3.72 8.63
C GLU A 256 20.71 -2.31 9.13
N THR A 257 20.51 -1.35 8.21
CA THR A 257 20.14 0.03 8.57
C THR A 257 18.80 0.08 9.28
N ARG A 258 17.78 -0.62 8.76
CA ARG A 258 16.48 -0.76 9.40
C ARG A 258 16.63 -1.37 10.81
N ASP A 259 17.40 -2.45 10.95
CA ASP A 259 17.55 -3.18 12.22
C ASP A 259 18.23 -2.30 13.29
N ARG A 260 19.28 -1.56 12.93
CA ARG A 260 19.93 -0.59 13.82
C ARG A 260 18.97 0.50 14.30
N VAL A 261 18.20 1.08 13.36
CA VAL A 261 17.23 2.12 13.70
C VAL A 261 16.17 1.59 14.66
N VAL A 262 15.58 0.45 14.35
CA VAL A 262 14.53 -0.17 15.19
C VAL A 262 15.07 -0.49 16.58
N ALA A 263 16.27 -1.06 16.70
CA ALA A 263 16.92 -1.33 17.98
C ALA A 263 17.15 -0.06 18.79
N SER A 264 17.57 1.04 18.14
CA SER A 264 17.79 2.32 18.80
C SER A 264 16.51 2.94 19.36
N LEU A 265 15.37 2.75 18.66
CA LEU A 265 14.07 3.26 19.10
C LEU A 265 13.46 2.43 20.25
N ALA A 266 13.78 1.14 20.34
CA ALA A 266 13.34 0.29 21.44
C ALA A 266 14.09 0.56 22.75
N SER A 267 15.25 1.25 22.68
CA SER A 267 16.10 1.57 23.83
C SER A 267 15.92 3.00 24.36
N SER A 268 15.12 3.81 23.67
CA SER A 268 14.79 5.21 24.02
C SER A 268 13.38 5.34 24.59
#